data_b33fdca3424811a711721971a82b8880
#
_entry.id   b33fdca3424811a711721971a82b8880
#
_cell.length_a   1.000
_cell.length_b   1.000
_cell.length_c   1.000
_cell.angle_alpha   90.00
_cell.angle_beta   90.00
_cell.angle_gamma   90.00
#
_symmetry.space_group_name_H-M   'P 1'
#
loop_
_entity.id
_entity.type
_entity.pdbx_description
1 polymer ?
#
loop_
_entity_poly.entity_id
_entity_poly.type
_entity_poly.pdbx_seq_one_letter_code
_entity_poly.pdbx_strand_id
1 'polypeptide(L)'
;MENILFKISFPAEFHSQTAAEAAVKLHPQVKDRLNDIEKIVIHTHESAIRIISKVGPLNNPADRDHCLQYMTAVPLAFGNLVAEHYEDSFHKAHPIIDELREKMEIHENPTYTKEYLEPEKRSIANALQVYFKDGDSTEKMEIEYPVGHRRRRKEGIPLLESKFQANLATLFPAARSEKIYALLKDQEKLEGMPVNEFMDLLVI
;
A
#
# COMPACT_ATOMS: atom_id res chain seq x y z
N MET A 1 15.39 -13.92 8.57
CA MET A 1 14.34 -13.13 7.86
C MET A 1 14.02 -11.78 8.51
N GLU A 2 14.92 -11.22 9.33
CA GLU A 2 14.65 -10.01 10.12
C GLU A 2 14.44 -8.74 9.28
N ASN A 3 15.11 -8.65 8.13
CA ASN A 3 15.12 -7.45 7.28
C ASN A 3 14.16 -7.51 6.07
N ILE A 4 13.35 -8.56 5.96
CA ILE A 4 12.38 -8.67 4.87
C ILE A 4 11.19 -7.72 5.11
N LEU A 5 10.85 -6.94 4.10
CA LEU A 5 9.61 -6.18 4.05
C LEU A 5 8.50 -7.07 3.44
N PHE A 6 7.40 -7.22 4.17
CA PHE A 6 6.22 -7.89 3.63
C PHE A 6 5.28 -6.87 2.97
N LYS A 7 4.85 -7.13 1.75
CA LYS A 7 3.79 -6.34 1.11
C LYS A 7 2.43 -6.84 1.59
N ILE A 8 1.94 -6.27 2.70
CA ILE A 8 0.73 -6.73 3.37
C ILE A 8 -0.49 -5.92 2.97
N SER A 9 -0.48 -4.60 3.23
CA SER A 9 -1.68 -3.78 3.22
C SER A 9 -2.20 -3.46 1.81
N PHE A 10 -1.31 -3.08 0.90
CA PHE A 10 -1.71 -2.57 -0.41
C PHE A 10 -0.93 -3.22 -1.55
N PRO A 11 -1.57 -3.52 -2.70
CA PRO A 11 -0.89 -3.92 -3.94
C PRO A 11 -0.27 -2.68 -4.62
N ALA A 12 0.65 -2.00 -3.94
CA ALA A 12 1.27 -0.76 -4.35
C ALA A 12 2.79 -0.87 -4.28
N GLU A 13 3.50 -0.09 -5.07
CA GLU A 13 4.95 0.03 -4.99
C GLU A 13 5.37 0.43 -3.55
N PHE A 14 6.53 -0.07 -3.05
CA PHE A 14 6.86 0.00 -1.62
C PHE A 14 7.00 1.43 -1.07
N HIS A 15 7.53 2.36 -1.87
CA HIS A 15 7.72 3.75 -1.44
C HIS A 15 6.39 4.48 -1.21
N SER A 16 5.28 3.98 -1.77
CA SER A 16 3.93 4.52 -1.58
C SER A 16 3.11 3.88 -0.47
N GLN A 17 3.56 2.77 0.13
CA GLN A 17 2.76 2.01 1.11
C GLN A 17 2.28 2.88 2.28
N THR A 18 3.15 3.73 2.81
CA THR A 18 2.82 4.63 3.92
C THR A 18 2.00 5.84 3.48
N ALA A 19 2.16 6.30 2.22
CA ALA A 19 1.29 7.34 1.65
C ALA A 19 -0.14 6.82 1.45
N ALA A 20 -0.31 5.60 0.94
CA ALA A 20 -1.60 4.94 0.83
C ALA A 20 -2.25 4.73 2.22
N GLU A 21 -1.48 4.30 3.23
CA GLU A 21 -1.99 4.16 4.61
C GLU A 21 -2.44 5.51 5.18
N ALA A 22 -1.66 6.58 4.97
CA ALA A 22 -2.03 7.93 5.40
C ALA A 22 -3.32 8.41 4.72
N ALA A 23 -3.46 8.14 3.41
CA ALA A 23 -4.66 8.48 2.65
C ALA A 23 -5.90 7.73 3.14
N VAL A 24 -5.80 6.42 3.44
CA VAL A 24 -6.89 5.65 4.06
C VAL A 24 -7.32 6.27 5.39
N LYS A 25 -6.36 6.69 6.23
CA LYS A 25 -6.67 7.32 7.53
C LYS A 25 -7.33 8.70 7.38
N LEU A 26 -6.99 9.44 6.33
CA LEU A 26 -7.60 10.75 6.03
C LEU A 26 -8.94 10.64 5.30
N HIS A 27 -9.22 9.52 4.63
CA HIS A 27 -10.45 9.31 3.86
C HIS A 27 -11.73 9.74 4.61
N PRO A 28 -11.97 9.36 5.89
CA PRO A 28 -13.17 9.77 6.60
C PRO A 28 -13.38 11.29 6.71
N GLN A 29 -12.28 12.05 6.67
CA GLN A 29 -12.31 13.51 6.77
C GLN A 29 -12.57 14.19 5.43
N VAL A 30 -12.28 13.52 4.31
CA VAL A 30 -12.29 14.14 2.97
C VAL A 30 -13.33 13.58 2.02
N LYS A 31 -13.85 12.37 2.24
CA LYS A 31 -14.71 11.63 1.31
C LYS A 31 -15.94 12.41 0.84
N ASP A 32 -16.51 13.25 1.69
CA ASP A 32 -17.71 14.02 1.40
C ASP A 32 -17.39 15.43 0.84
N ARG A 33 -16.07 15.76 0.68
CA ARG A 33 -15.56 17.08 0.28
C ARG A 33 -14.49 17.02 -0.81
N LEU A 34 -14.41 15.94 -1.59
CA LEU A 34 -13.35 15.74 -2.61
C LEU A 34 -13.29 16.89 -3.62
N ASN A 35 -14.44 17.44 -4.02
CA ASN A 35 -14.51 18.55 -4.94
C ASN A 35 -14.04 19.89 -4.34
N ASP A 36 -14.05 20.00 -3.00
CA ASP A 36 -13.62 21.18 -2.26
C ASP A 36 -12.13 21.17 -1.98
N ILE A 37 -11.42 20.09 -2.30
CA ILE A 37 -9.97 20.02 -2.14
C ILE A 37 -9.32 21.04 -3.09
N GLU A 38 -8.53 21.93 -2.53
CA GLU A 38 -7.69 22.89 -3.23
C GLU A 38 -6.37 22.25 -3.65
N LYS A 39 -5.65 21.67 -2.66
CA LYS A 39 -4.39 20.96 -2.88
C LYS A 39 -4.14 19.87 -1.86
N ILE A 40 -3.26 18.96 -2.22
CA ILE A 40 -2.79 17.85 -1.40
C ILE A 40 -1.27 17.93 -1.33
N VAL A 41 -0.70 18.08 -0.14
CA VAL A 41 0.75 18.16 0.05
C VAL A 41 1.26 16.81 0.55
N ILE A 42 2.24 16.26 -0.17
CA ILE A 42 2.90 15.00 0.19
C ILE A 42 4.38 15.28 0.45
N HIS A 43 4.84 14.99 1.66
CA HIS A 43 6.27 14.94 1.97
C HIS A 43 6.73 13.50 1.92
N THR A 44 7.82 13.24 1.18
CA THR A 44 8.38 11.90 0.97
C THR A 44 9.91 11.94 0.91
N HIS A 45 10.54 10.80 0.71
CA HIS A 45 11.99 10.68 0.52
C HIS A 45 12.38 10.77 -0.98
N GLU A 46 13.63 11.11 -1.26
CA GLU A 46 14.16 11.30 -2.63
C GLU A 46 13.89 10.10 -3.54
N SER A 47 14.10 8.88 -3.04
CA SER A 47 13.90 7.67 -3.86
C SER A 47 12.47 7.52 -4.37
N ALA A 48 11.45 7.87 -3.55
CA ALA A 48 10.06 7.86 -4.00
C ALA A 48 9.83 8.88 -5.13
N ILE A 49 10.38 10.09 -4.98
CA ILE A 49 10.24 11.13 -6.03
C ILE A 49 10.85 10.64 -7.34
N ARG A 50 12.04 10.06 -7.30
CA ARG A 50 12.75 9.59 -8.51
C ARG A 50 12.09 8.39 -9.20
N ILE A 51 11.47 7.50 -8.43
CA ILE A 51 10.99 6.21 -8.94
C ILE A 51 9.49 6.27 -9.28
N ILE A 52 8.67 6.88 -8.42
CA ILE A 52 7.21 6.78 -8.52
C ILE A 52 6.46 8.10 -8.57
N SER A 53 7.11 9.27 -8.53
CA SER A 53 6.40 10.54 -8.76
C SER A 53 6.21 10.76 -10.25
N LYS A 54 4.96 10.65 -10.72
CA LYS A 54 4.59 10.79 -12.14
C LYS A 54 3.50 11.82 -12.33
N VAL A 55 3.72 12.70 -13.30
CA VAL A 55 2.70 13.65 -13.82
C VAL A 55 2.24 13.24 -15.20
N GLY A 56 1.09 13.75 -15.63
CA GLY A 56 0.50 13.46 -16.94
C GLY A 56 -0.30 12.15 -16.99
N PRO A 57 -0.66 11.68 -18.19
CA PRO A 57 -1.56 10.55 -18.37
C PRO A 57 -0.93 9.22 -17.92
N LEU A 58 -1.77 8.34 -17.36
CA LEU A 58 -1.42 6.97 -16.98
C LEU A 58 -2.18 6.01 -17.91
N ASN A 59 -1.44 5.30 -18.76
CA ASN A 59 -2.01 4.58 -19.89
C ASN A 59 -2.36 3.11 -19.60
N ASN A 60 -1.86 2.57 -18.49
CA ASN A 60 -2.00 1.14 -18.17
C ASN A 60 -1.86 0.88 -16.65
N PRO A 61 -2.20 -0.32 -16.15
CA PRO A 61 -2.04 -0.68 -14.73
C PRO A 61 -0.63 -0.49 -14.19
N ALA A 62 0.42 -0.77 -15.00
CA ALA A 62 1.82 -0.64 -14.56
C ALA A 62 2.23 0.84 -14.36
N ASP A 63 1.66 1.77 -15.14
CA ASP A 63 1.84 3.20 -14.89
C ASP A 63 1.21 3.62 -13.56
N ARG A 64 0.04 3.07 -13.25
CA ARG A 64 -0.75 3.43 -12.06
C ARG A 64 -0.14 2.88 -10.78
N ASP A 65 0.34 1.64 -10.77
CA ASP A 65 0.95 1.03 -9.57
C ASP A 65 2.37 1.53 -9.27
N HIS A 66 2.95 2.32 -10.19
CA HIS A 66 4.21 3.05 -10.02
C HIS A 66 4.01 4.57 -10.07
N CYS A 67 2.83 5.06 -9.65
CA CYS A 67 2.52 6.49 -9.53
C CYS A 67 2.10 6.83 -8.10
N LEU A 68 2.96 7.54 -7.36
CA LEU A 68 2.70 7.95 -5.96
C LEU A 68 1.37 8.69 -5.85
N GLN A 69 1.11 9.59 -6.80
CA GLN A 69 -0.10 10.38 -6.82
C GLN A 69 -1.36 9.51 -7.03
N TYR A 70 -1.30 8.50 -7.89
CA TYR A 70 -2.41 7.56 -8.09
C TYR A 70 -2.67 6.71 -6.85
N MET A 71 -1.60 6.12 -6.31
CA MET A 71 -1.65 5.27 -5.11
C MET A 71 -2.02 6.04 -3.83
N THR A 72 -2.05 7.37 -3.89
CA THR A 72 -2.56 8.24 -2.82
C THR A 72 -3.99 8.72 -3.12
N ALA A 73 -4.30 9.08 -4.36
CA ALA A 73 -5.63 9.59 -4.76
C ALA A 73 -6.73 8.53 -4.57
N VAL A 74 -6.45 7.29 -4.97
CA VAL A 74 -7.44 6.20 -4.85
C VAL A 74 -7.85 5.96 -3.40
N PRO A 75 -6.95 5.68 -2.45
CA PRO A 75 -7.37 5.45 -1.07
C PRO A 75 -7.92 6.72 -0.39
N LEU A 76 -7.50 7.90 -0.81
CA LEU A 76 -8.09 9.15 -0.32
C LEU A 76 -9.57 9.28 -0.74
N ALA A 77 -9.91 8.91 -1.98
CA ALA A 77 -11.25 8.98 -2.51
C ALA A 77 -12.15 7.81 -2.07
N PHE A 78 -11.62 6.59 -2.01
CA PHE A 78 -12.41 5.35 -1.84
C PHE A 78 -12.15 4.63 -0.51
N GLY A 79 -11.21 5.06 0.31
CA GLY A 79 -10.91 4.49 1.63
C GLY A 79 -10.12 3.19 1.59
N ASN A 80 -9.73 2.71 0.42
CA ASN A 80 -8.95 1.49 0.23
C ASN A 80 -8.16 1.50 -1.08
N LEU A 81 -7.18 0.60 -1.22
CA LEU A 81 -6.43 0.37 -2.45
C LEU A 81 -6.28 -1.14 -2.66
N VAL A 82 -6.95 -1.65 -3.68
CA VAL A 82 -6.96 -3.08 -4.07
C VAL A 82 -6.55 -3.23 -5.54
N ALA A 83 -6.28 -4.46 -5.98
CA ALA A 83 -5.77 -4.73 -7.32
C ALA A 83 -6.72 -4.23 -8.43
N GLU A 84 -8.01 -4.37 -8.23
CA GLU A 84 -9.06 -3.95 -9.16
C GLU A 84 -9.05 -2.43 -9.42
N HIS A 85 -8.52 -1.64 -8.49
CA HIS A 85 -8.39 -0.19 -8.66
C HIS A 85 -7.36 0.22 -9.71
N TYR A 86 -6.51 -0.70 -10.16
CA TYR A 86 -5.54 -0.43 -11.24
C TYR A 86 -6.07 -0.74 -12.64
N GLU A 87 -7.24 -1.37 -12.76
CA GLU A 87 -7.83 -1.71 -14.04
C GLU A 87 -8.20 -0.47 -14.86
N ASP A 88 -8.07 -0.57 -16.20
CA ASP A 88 -8.40 0.54 -17.11
C ASP A 88 -9.86 0.95 -16.99
N SER A 89 -10.76 0.00 -16.80
CA SER A 89 -12.20 0.24 -16.59
C SER A 89 -12.48 1.04 -15.32
N PHE A 90 -11.78 0.72 -14.24
CA PHE A 90 -11.92 1.45 -12.96
C PHE A 90 -11.42 2.89 -13.10
N HIS A 91 -10.21 3.07 -13.61
CA HIS A 91 -9.62 4.40 -13.79
C HIS A 91 -10.49 5.28 -14.68
N LYS A 92 -10.94 4.74 -15.82
CA LYS A 92 -11.81 5.47 -16.78
C LYS A 92 -13.16 5.85 -16.17
N ALA A 93 -13.70 5.05 -15.27
CA ALA A 93 -14.98 5.32 -14.62
C ALA A 93 -14.89 6.39 -13.51
N HIS A 94 -13.68 6.73 -13.04
CA HIS A 94 -13.48 7.60 -11.88
C HIS A 94 -12.53 8.78 -12.18
N PRO A 95 -12.97 9.81 -12.95
CA PRO A 95 -12.14 10.98 -13.31
C PRO A 95 -11.59 11.73 -12.09
N ILE A 96 -12.29 11.68 -10.95
CA ILE A 96 -11.88 12.32 -9.70
C ILE A 96 -10.45 11.91 -9.28
N ILE A 97 -9.98 10.73 -9.68
CA ILE A 97 -8.62 10.27 -9.36
C ILE A 97 -7.59 11.20 -10.01
N ASP A 98 -7.75 11.49 -11.29
CA ASP A 98 -6.84 12.38 -12.02
C ASP A 98 -6.97 13.83 -11.53
N GLU A 99 -8.17 14.30 -11.22
CA GLU A 99 -8.40 15.62 -10.62
C GLU A 99 -7.66 15.79 -9.28
N LEU A 100 -7.66 14.75 -8.44
CA LEU A 100 -6.90 14.76 -7.19
C LEU A 100 -5.39 14.70 -7.42
N ARG A 101 -4.94 13.90 -8.39
CA ARG A 101 -3.52 13.79 -8.76
C ARG A 101 -2.95 15.14 -9.21
N GLU A 102 -3.70 15.90 -10.01
CA GLU A 102 -3.29 17.22 -10.50
C GLU A 102 -3.15 18.27 -9.38
N LYS A 103 -3.83 18.06 -8.25
CA LYS A 103 -3.74 18.91 -7.07
C LYS A 103 -2.62 18.51 -6.09
N MET A 104 -1.83 17.48 -6.41
CA MET A 104 -0.77 17.00 -5.51
C MET A 104 0.55 17.73 -5.71
N GLU A 105 1.06 18.29 -4.62
CA GLU A 105 2.39 18.87 -4.50
C GLU A 105 3.30 17.88 -3.77
N ILE A 106 4.36 17.41 -4.44
CA ILE A 106 5.30 16.43 -3.87
C ILE A 106 6.57 17.14 -3.45
N HIS A 107 6.92 17.02 -2.18
CA HIS A 107 8.11 17.64 -1.60
C HIS A 107 9.02 16.61 -0.95
N GLU A 108 10.32 16.74 -1.21
CA GLU A 108 11.31 15.98 -0.47
C GLU A 108 11.37 16.44 0.99
N ASN A 109 11.42 15.46 1.91
CA ASN A 109 11.86 15.68 3.27
C ASN A 109 13.26 15.08 3.44
N PRO A 110 14.33 15.92 3.61
CA PRO A 110 15.71 15.41 3.73
C PRO A 110 15.91 14.45 4.91
N THR A 111 15.12 14.59 5.97
CA THR A 111 15.15 13.63 7.09
C THR A 111 14.65 12.26 6.66
N TYR A 112 13.55 12.19 5.91
CA TYR A 112 13.04 10.93 5.38
C TYR A 112 14.02 10.26 4.42
N THR A 113 14.69 11.05 3.56
CA THR A 113 15.74 10.56 2.65
C THR A 113 16.91 9.96 3.44
N LYS A 114 17.39 10.64 4.46
CA LYS A 114 18.47 10.15 5.32
C LYS A 114 18.08 8.85 6.03
N GLU A 115 16.91 8.82 6.63
CA GLU A 115 16.41 7.69 7.43
C GLU A 115 16.04 6.47 6.58
N TYR A 116 15.64 6.67 5.33
CA TYR A 116 15.47 5.60 4.35
C TYR A 116 16.79 4.85 4.07
N LEU A 117 17.91 5.57 4.02
CA LEU A 117 19.24 5.01 3.76
C LEU A 117 19.91 4.47 5.02
N GLU A 118 19.48 4.89 6.21
CA GLU A 118 20.07 4.48 7.48
C GLU A 118 19.80 3.00 7.79
N PRO A 119 20.83 2.12 7.92
CA PRO A 119 20.65 0.67 8.09
C PRO A 119 19.76 0.28 9.27
N GLU A 120 19.84 1.02 10.37
CA GLU A 120 19.07 0.74 11.58
C GLU A 120 17.61 1.20 11.50
N LYS A 121 17.32 2.20 10.66
CA LYS A 121 15.96 2.70 10.45
C LYS A 121 15.28 2.04 9.26
N ARG A 122 15.81 2.24 8.06
CA ARG A 122 15.18 1.78 6.82
C ARG A 122 13.71 2.18 6.75
N SER A 123 13.40 3.41 7.21
CA SER A 123 12.03 3.94 7.16
C SER A 123 11.60 4.21 5.72
N ILE A 124 10.29 4.15 5.48
CA ILE A 124 9.68 4.52 4.19
C ILE A 124 8.62 5.56 4.52
N ALA A 125 9.07 6.68 5.09
CA ALA A 125 8.17 7.70 5.62
C ALA A 125 7.48 8.50 4.52
N ASN A 126 6.18 8.71 4.68
CA ASN A 126 5.39 9.66 3.93
C ASN A 126 4.51 10.45 4.90
N ALA A 127 4.29 11.73 4.60
CA ALA A 127 3.32 12.56 5.31
C ALA A 127 2.39 13.24 4.31
N LEU A 128 1.10 13.24 4.62
CA LEU A 128 0.02 13.72 3.78
C LEU A 128 -0.81 14.77 4.51
N GLN A 129 -1.12 15.88 3.84
CA GLN A 129 -2.06 16.88 4.34
C GLN A 129 -2.94 17.40 3.20
N VAL A 130 -4.23 17.54 3.46
CA VAL A 130 -5.22 18.02 2.49
C VAL A 130 -5.68 19.41 2.89
N TYR A 131 -5.71 20.33 1.94
CA TYR A 131 -6.18 21.72 2.10
C TYR A 131 -7.44 21.92 1.27
N PHE A 132 -8.39 22.64 1.82
CA PHE A 132 -9.69 22.92 1.21
C PHE A 132 -9.80 24.37 0.75
N LYS A 133 -10.67 24.63 -0.23
CA LYS A 133 -10.91 25.96 -0.82
C LYS A 133 -11.44 27.00 0.17
N ASP A 134 -12.06 26.56 1.25
CA ASP A 134 -12.56 27.45 2.32
C ASP A 134 -11.47 27.84 3.35
N GLY A 135 -10.23 27.39 3.15
CA GLY A 135 -9.10 27.64 4.03
C GLY A 135 -8.92 26.63 5.15
N ASP A 136 -9.81 25.64 5.26
CA ASP A 136 -9.68 24.52 6.19
C ASP A 136 -8.62 23.51 5.71
N SER A 137 -8.15 22.66 6.62
CA SER A 137 -7.21 21.57 6.28
C SER A 137 -7.35 20.39 7.24
N THR A 138 -6.93 19.23 6.77
CA THR A 138 -6.78 18.06 7.65
C THR A 138 -5.57 18.22 8.58
N GLU A 139 -5.49 17.40 9.61
CA GLU A 139 -4.21 17.19 10.28
C GLU A 139 -3.19 16.59 9.30
N LYS A 140 -1.90 16.91 9.52
CA LYS A 140 -0.82 16.25 8.80
C LYS A 140 -0.69 14.82 9.28
N MET A 141 -0.99 13.86 8.41
CA MET A 141 -0.90 12.43 8.70
C MET A 141 0.46 11.90 8.24
N GLU A 142 1.30 11.54 9.20
CA GLU A 142 2.64 10.96 8.96
C GLU A 142 2.67 9.49 9.34
N ILE A 143 3.20 8.65 8.44
CA ILE A 143 3.43 7.22 8.65
C ILE A 143 4.89 6.92 8.34
N GLU A 144 5.65 6.51 9.33
CA GLU A 144 7.10 6.27 9.20
C GLU A 144 7.42 4.89 8.60
N TYR A 145 6.72 3.85 9.06
CA TYR A 145 6.98 2.47 8.64
C TYR A 145 5.72 1.82 8.05
N PRO A 146 5.80 1.11 6.91
CA PRO A 146 4.67 0.33 6.42
C PRO A 146 4.38 -0.87 7.32
N VAL A 147 3.14 -1.37 7.31
CA VAL A 147 2.70 -2.51 8.13
C VAL A 147 3.62 -3.73 8.00
N GLY A 148 4.19 -3.97 6.83
CA GLY A 148 5.12 -5.08 6.58
C GLY A 148 6.55 -4.90 7.11
N HIS A 149 6.87 -3.75 7.71
CA HIS A 149 8.20 -3.46 8.22
C HIS A 149 8.50 -4.24 9.52
N ARG A 150 9.78 -4.55 9.80
CA ARG A 150 10.22 -5.29 10.99
C ARG A 150 9.72 -4.68 12.31
N ARG A 151 9.62 -3.35 12.39
CA ARG A 151 9.14 -2.63 13.58
C ARG A 151 7.63 -2.75 13.81
N ARG A 152 6.87 -3.21 12.81
CA ARG A 152 5.41 -3.41 12.89
C ARG A 152 5.00 -4.89 12.76
N ARG A 153 5.90 -5.85 13.07
CA ARG A 153 5.64 -7.30 12.97
C ARG A 153 4.44 -7.74 13.81
N LYS A 154 4.31 -7.20 15.02
CA LYS A 154 3.19 -7.53 15.91
C LYS A 154 1.83 -7.22 15.28
N GLU A 155 1.74 -6.12 14.55
CA GLU A 155 0.55 -5.71 13.79
C GLU A 155 0.47 -6.46 12.45
N GLY A 156 1.59 -6.59 11.76
CA GLY A 156 1.66 -7.10 10.39
C GLY A 156 1.43 -8.61 10.27
N ILE A 157 1.93 -9.43 11.20
CA ILE A 157 1.82 -10.90 11.09
C ILE A 157 0.36 -11.39 11.03
N PRO A 158 -0.56 -10.96 11.91
CA PRO A 158 -1.95 -11.37 11.79
C PRO A 158 -2.61 -10.96 10.47
N LEU A 159 -2.26 -9.77 9.95
CA LEU A 159 -2.77 -9.30 8.65
C LEU A 159 -2.20 -10.11 7.48
N LEU A 160 -0.91 -10.49 7.56
CA LEU A 160 -0.28 -11.37 6.58
C LEU A 160 -0.95 -12.74 6.55
N GLU A 161 -1.24 -13.32 7.71
CA GLU A 161 -1.94 -14.60 7.83
C GLU A 161 -3.34 -14.52 7.22
N SER A 162 -4.10 -13.46 7.54
CA SER A 162 -5.42 -13.22 6.96
C SER A 162 -5.38 -13.08 5.45
N LYS A 163 -4.40 -12.34 4.92
CA LYS A 163 -4.16 -12.19 3.49
C LYS A 163 -3.83 -13.53 2.83
N PHE A 164 -2.98 -14.34 3.48
CA PHE A 164 -2.61 -15.65 2.97
C PHE A 164 -3.83 -16.58 2.87
N GLN A 165 -4.68 -16.63 3.91
CA GLN A 165 -5.91 -17.42 3.91
C GLN A 165 -6.88 -16.93 2.81
N ALA A 166 -7.06 -15.61 2.66
CA ALA A 166 -7.88 -15.05 1.60
C ALA A 166 -7.35 -15.45 0.19
N ASN A 167 -6.03 -15.41 -0.01
CA ASN A 167 -5.43 -15.82 -1.28
C ASN A 167 -5.61 -17.33 -1.53
N LEU A 168 -5.45 -18.20 -0.54
CA LEU A 168 -5.73 -19.63 -0.69
C LEU A 168 -7.18 -19.89 -1.12
N ALA A 169 -8.12 -19.17 -0.54
CA ALA A 169 -9.54 -19.32 -0.83
C ALA A 169 -9.93 -18.93 -2.26
N THR A 170 -9.10 -18.19 -2.99
CA THR A 170 -9.35 -17.88 -4.41
C THR A 170 -9.16 -19.08 -5.33
N LEU A 171 -8.40 -20.09 -4.90
CA LEU A 171 -8.01 -21.23 -5.74
C LEU A 171 -8.41 -22.58 -5.15
N PHE A 172 -8.31 -22.74 -3.83
CA PHE A 172 -8.51 -24.03 -3.17
C PHE A 172 -9.84 -24.10 -2.39
N PRO A 173 -10.51 -25.26 -2.36
CA PRO A 173 -11.63 -25.49 -1.46
C PRO A 173 -11.24 -25.31 0.02
N ALA A 174 -12.18 -24.93 0.87
CA ALA A 174 -11.94 -24.58 2.27
C ALA A 174 -11.12 -25.63 3.04
N ALA A 175 -11.43 -26.92 2.91
CA ALA A 175 -10.71 -27.99 3.60
C ALA A 175 -9.24 -28.10 3.18
N ARG A 176 -8.92 -27.85 1.90
CA ARG A 176 -7.52 -27.83 1.41
C ARG A 176 -6.79 -26.58 1.87
N SER A 177 -7.45 -25.41 1.80
CA SER A 177 -6.91 -24.14 2.30
C SER A 177 -6.51 -24.25 3.77
N GLU A 178 -7.37 -24.82 4.59
CA GLU A 178 -7.11 -25.04 6.02
C GLU A 178 -5.91 -25.99 6.24
N LYS A 179 -5.84 -27.11 5.49
CA LYS A 179 -4.72 -28.05 5.57
C LYS A 179 -3.39 -27.38 5.20
N ILE A 180 -3.36 -26.59 4.13
CA ILE A 180 -2.17 -25.84 3.70
C ILE A 180 -1.78 -24.82 4.77
N TYR A 181 -2.74 -24.05 5.25
CA TYR A 181 -2.49 -23.05 6.29
C TYR A 181 -1.94 -23.67 7.58
N ALA A 182 -2.57 -24.73 8.08
CA ALA A 182 -2.12 -25.43 9.29
C ALA A 182 -0.69 -26.00 9.15
N LEU A 183 -0.35 -26.57 7.97
CA LEU A 183 1.00 -27.06 7.70
C LEU A 183 2.03 -25.92 7.75
N LEU A 184 1.75 -24.78 7.12
CA LEU A 184 2.69 -23.66 7.06
C LEU A 184 2.84 -22.90 8.40
N LYS A 185 1.94 -23.14 9.35
CA LYS A 185 2.05 -22.67 10.74
C LYS A 185 2.89 -23.59 11.63
N ASP A 186 3.18 -24.80 11.17
CA ASP A 186 3.91 -25.81 11.93
C ASP A 186 5.26 -26.10 11.25
N GLN A 187 6.29 -25.41 11.72
CA GLN A 187 7.63 -25.48 11.10
C GLN A 187 8.20 -26.90 11.12
N GLU A 188 8.03 -27.66 12.21
CA GLU A 188 8.57 -29.02 12.31
C GLU A 188 7.92 -29.96 11.31
N LYS A 189 6.59 -29.88 11.15
CA LYS A 189 5.88 -30.66 10.13
C LYS A 189 6.27 -30.26 8.72
N LEU A 190 6.43 -28.97 8.46
CA LEU A 190 6.84 -28.47 7.14
C LEU A 190 8.25 -28.94 6.78
N GLU A 191 9.20 -28.83 7.69
CA GLU A 191 10.59 -29.26 7.48
C GLU A 191 10.73 -30.79 7.36
N GLY A 192 9.87 -31.56 8.05
CA GLY A 192 9.82 -33.00 7.98
C GLY A 192 9.07 -33.57 6.76
N MET A 193 8.35 -32.72 6.02
CA MET A 193 7.53 -33.17 4.89
C MET A 193 8.37 -33.36 3.61
N PRO A 194 8.26 -34.50 2.90
CA PRO A 194 8.86 -34.67 1.57
C PRO A 194 8.35 -33.60 0.59
N VAL A 195 9.25 -33.09 -0.26
CA VAL A 195 8.92 -32.02 -1.23
C VAL A 195 7.78 -32.40 -2.17
N ASN A 196 7.74 -33.67 -2.63
CA ASN A 196 6.66 -34.16 -3.48
C ASN A 196 5.29 -34.09 -2.76
N GLU A 197 5.21 -34.47 -1.49
CA GLU A 197 3.97 -34.39 -0.70
C GLU A 197 3.52 -32.92 -0.49
N PHE A 198 4.48 -32.02 -0.26
CA PHE A 198 4.19 -30.59 -0.20
C PHE A 198 3.63 -30.08 -1.55
N MET A 199 4.27 -30.47 -2.66
CA MET A 199 3.81 -30.05 -3.99
C MET A 199 2.43 -30.62 -4.33
N ASP A 200 2.11 -31.86 -3.92
CA ASP A 200 0.79 -32.47 -4.14
C ASP A 200 -0.36 -31.71 -3.45
N LEU A 201 -0.05 -30.98 -2.37
CA LEU A 201 -1.04 -30.09 -1.73
C LEU A 201 -1.41 -28.88 -2.60
N LEU A 202 -0.54 -28.47 -3.51
CA LEU A 202 -0.67 -27.29 -4.36
C LEU A 202 -1.15 -27.60 -5.78
N VAL A 203 -1.22 -28.87 -6.15
CA VAL A 203 -1.76 -29.31 -7.46
C VAL A 203 -3.29 -29.15 -7.46
N ILE A 204 -3.83 -28.55 -8.53
CA ILE A 204 -5.27 -28.31 -8.75
C ILE A 204 -5.89 -29.54 -9.39
#